data_c7d5683dbacaa555a10f7ab8907d1d46
#
_entry.id   c7d5683dbacaa555a10f7ab8907d1d46
#
_cell.length_a   1.000
_cell.length_b   1.000
_cell.length_c   1.000
_cell.angle_alpha   90.00
_cell.angle_beta   90.00
_cell.angle_gamma   90.00
#
_symmetry.space_group_name_H-M   'P 1'
#
loop_
_entity.id
_entity.type
_entity.pdbx_description
1 polymer ?
#
loop_
_entity_poly.entity_id
_entity_poly.type
_entity_poly.pdbx_seq_one_letter_code
_entity_poly.pdbx_strand_id
1 'polypeptide(L)'
;MAELRGPEYLAKKLDAVSRRVRMRYRQYDMKHQDRSVGLTIPEPLRAQYRATLGWCAKAVDALADRLIFREFANDNFDFNQIFAMNNPDTLFDSAILSALIASCSFIYISPGDDDFPRLQVIDGANATGVIDEITGLLYEGYAVLSRDDNGKPERVAYFEPERTTYYLNGKPESETVHKVDYPLLVPIIHRPDAVRPFGRSRITRAAMYYQAYAKRTLERADITAEFYSWPQKYVVGLSQDAEPLETWKATVSSMLQFTKDDEGDSPSLGQFTQPSMSPFTEQLRTAAAGFAGETGLTLDDLGFVTDNPSSADAIKASHETLRITAKKAQRCFGSGFLNAGYLAACLRDDYPYLRSQFYRTIPKWEPTFEADASTLSLIGDGVIKINQAIPGYFDSETLRDMTGIEGAVNG
;
A
#
# COMPACT_ATOMS: atom_id res chain seq x y z
N MET A 1 -11.09 -11.72 32.96
CA MET A 1 -9.98 -10.96 32.37
C MET A 1 -9.11 -11.96 31.60
N ALA A 2 -8.68 -11.64 30.39
CA ALA A 2 -7.72 -12.48 29.66
C ALA A 2 -6.39 -12.48 30.44
N GLU A 3 -5.73 -13.63 30.54
CA GLU A 3 -4.43 -13.74 31.20
C GLU A 3 -3.38 -13.03 30.32
N LEU A 4 -2.68 -12.03 30.89
CA LEU A 4 -1.64 -11.26 30.18
C LEU A 4 -0.43 -12.16 29.93
N ARG A 5 0.09 -12.16 28.72
CA ARG A 5 1.20 -13.02 28.30
C ARG A 5 2.58 -12.38 28.48
N GLY A 6 2.59 -11.06 28.64
CA GLY A 6 3.76 -10.27 28.99
C GLY A 6 4.65 -9.85 27.78
N PRO A 7 5.61 -8.94 28.07
CA PRO A 7 6.40 -8.29 27.03
C PRO A 7 7.30 -9.24 26.24
N GLU A 8 7.83 -10.30 26.86
CA GLU A 8 8.68 -11.29 26.15
C GLU A 8 7.91 -12.07 25.08
N TYR A 9 6.66 -12.45 25.38
CA TYR A 9 5.79 -13.11 24.42
C TYR A 9 5.49 -12.19 23.23
N LEU A 10 5.16 -10.93 23.52
CA LEU A 10 4.84 -9.95 22.49
C LEU A 10 6.05 -9.58 21.62
N ALA A 11 7.25 -9.49 22.21
CA ALA A 11 8.49 -9.29 21.48
C ALA A 11 8.73 -10.43 20.47
N LYS A 12 8.59 -11.70 20.89
CA LYS A 12 8.70 -12.87 19.99
C LYS A 12 7.62 -12.85 18.89
N LYS A 13 6.40 -12.47 19.25
CA LYS A 13 5.29 -12.32 18.29
C LYS A 13 5.60 -11.26 17.25
N LEU A 14 6.14 -10.11 17.67
CA LEU A 14 6.54 -9.02 16.78
C LEU A 14 7.64 -9.46 15.81
N ASP A 15 8.69 -10.13 16.29
CA ASP A 15 9.78 -10.64 15.44
C ASP A 15 9.29 -11.58 14.35
N ALA A 16 8.34 -12.47 14.67
CA ALA A 16 7.76 -13.40 13.70
C ALA A 16 6.99 -12.68 12.57
N VAL A 17 6.43 -11.50 12.86
CA VAL A 17 5.62 -10.71 11.90
C VAL A 17 6.46 -9.67 11.17
N SER A 18 7.39 -9.01 11.87
CA SER A 18 8.15 -7.84 11.39
C SER A 18 8.90 -8.11 10.08
N ARG A 19 9.50 -9.30 9.92
CA ARG A 19 10.20 -9.70 8.67
C ARG A 19 9.26 -9.65 7.45
N ARG A 20 8.02 -10.12 7.61
CA ARG A 20 7.02 -10.13 6.54
C ARG A 20 6.52 -8.72 6.24
N VAL A 21 6.35 -7.89 7.26
CA VAL A 21 5.95 -6.48 7.10
C VAL A 21 7.04 -5.70 6.38
N ARG A 22 8.30 -5.83 6.80
CA ARG A 22 9.45 -5.19 6.13
C ARG A 22 9.59 -5.60 4.66
N MET A 23 9.31 -6.87 4.33
CA MET A 23 9.30 -7.33 2.94
C MET A 23 8.22 -6.61 2.11
N ARG A 24 7.03 -6.37 2.68
CA ARG A 24 5.97 -5.63 2.00
C ARG A 24 6.33 -4.15 1.79
N TYR A 25 6.96 -3.50 2.76
CA TYR A 25 7.51 -2.15 2.58
C TYR A 25 8.56 -2.12 1.47
N ARG A 26 9.45 -3.12 1.37
CA ARG A 26 10.39 -3.23 0.25
C ARG A 26 9.69 -3.38 -1.11
N GLN A 27 8.56 -4.08 -1.16
CA GLN A 27 7.75 -4.17 -2.39
C GLN A 27 7.11 -2.82 -2.73
N TYR A 28 6.58 -2.13 -1.73
CA TYR A 28 6.01 -0.79 -1.89
C TYR A 28 7.07 0.21 -2.34
N ASP A 29 8.23 0.25 -1.70
CA ASP A 29 9.37 1.12 -2.04
C ASP A 29 10.11 0.71 -3.33
N MET A 30 9.67 -0.31 -4.03
CA MET A 30 10.34 -0.87 -5.22
C MET A 30 11.78 -1.36 -4.95
N LYS A 31 12.16 -1.55 -3.68
CA LYS A 31 13.49 -2.01 -3.23
C LYS A 31 13.61 -3.52 -3.14
N HIS A 32 12.52 -4.28 -3.39
CA HIS A 32 12.56 -5.73 -3.36
C HIS A 32 13.24 -6.27 -4.62
N GLN A 33 14.26 -7.10 -4.40
CA GLN A 33 14.95 -7.82 -5.47
C GLN A 33 14.43 -9.26 -5.50
N ASP A 34 13.78 -9.61 -6.60
CA ASP A 34 13.36 -10.98 -6.84
C ASP A 34 14.59 -11.85 -7.14
N ARG A 35 14.55 -13.11 -6.71
CA ARG A 35 15.61 -14.06 -7.08
C ARG A 35 15.53 -14.29 -8.58
N SER A 36 16.60 -13.94 -9.30
CA SER A 36 16.72 -14.29 -10.70
C SER A 36 16.86 -15.80 -10.85
N VAL A 37 15.96 -16.41 -11.62
CA VAL A 37 15.99 -17.86 -11.94
C VAL A 37 16.69 -18.11 -13.29
N GLY A 38 17.19 -17.07 -13.94
CA GLY A 38 17.84 -17.16 -15.24
C GLY A 38 19.24 -17.76 -15.14
N LEU A 39 19.38 -19.01 -15.58
CA LEU A 39 20.67 -19.72 -15.68
C LEU A 39 21.57 -19.22 -16.85
N THR A 40 20.97 -18.46 -17.79
CA THR A 40 21.58 -18.12 -19.08
C THR A 40 22.30 -16.77 -19.11
N ILE A 41 22.06 -15.90 -18.11
CA ILE A 41 22.67 -14.56 -18.12
C ILE A 41 23.84 -14.55 -17.12
N PRO A 42 25.06 -14.18 -17.57
CA PRO A 42 26.20 -14.00 -16.68
C PRO A 42 25.87 -13.00 -15.55
N GLU A 43 26.32 -13.30 -14.34
CA GLU A 43 26.00 -12.52 -13.14
C GLU A 43 26.37 -11.02 -13.24
N PRO A 44 27.49 -10.62 -13.84
CA PRO A 44 27.83 -9.21 -14.03
C PRO A 44 26.84 -8.43 -14.90
N LEU A 45 26.20 -9.09 -15.88
CA LEU A 45 25.23 -8.47 -16.77
C LEU A 45 23.85 -8.33 -16.12
N ARG A 46 23.50 -9.18 -15.14
CA ARG A 46 22.20 -9.12 -14.45
C ARG A 46 21.96 -7.80 -13.73
N ALA A 47 23.01 -7.16 -13.23
CA ALA A 47 22.88 -5.89 -12.53
C ALA A 47 22.47 -4.75 -13.46
N GLN A 48 22.80 -4.83 -14.73
CA GLN A 48 22.51 -3.81 -15.75
C GLN A 48 21.06 -3.87 -16.24
N TYR A 49 20.45 -5.08 -16.24
CA TYR A 49 19.09 -5.33 -16.78
C TYR A 49 18.03 -5.54 -15.68
N ARG A 50 18.16 -4.88 -14.54
CA ARG A 50 17.17 -5.00 -13.46
C ARG A 50 15.99 -4.08 -13.71
N ALA A 51 14.83 -4.67 -13.95
CA ALA A 51 13.58 -3.92 -14.05
C ALA A 51 13.08 -3.44 -12.68
N THR A 52 12.65 -2.19 -12.62
CA THR A 52 11.93 -1.63 -11.47
C THR A 52 10.47 -1.44 -11.86
N LEU A 53 9.54 -1.92 -11.02
CA LEU A 53 8.12 -1.85 -11.29
C LEU A 53 7.35 -1.56 -10.00
N GLY A 54 6.48 -0.55 -10.03
CA GLY A 54 5.77 -0.01 -8.87
C GLY A 54 4.30 -0.43 -8.76
N TRP A 55 3.87 -1.55 -9.34
CA TRP A 55 2.45 -1.95 -9.29
C TRP A 55 1.93 -2.19 -7.89
N CYS A 56 2.75 -2.74 -6.97
CA CYS A 56 2.37 -2.90 -5.57
C CYS A 56 2.17 -1.56 -4.88
N ALA A 57 3.01 -0.55 -5.14
CA ALA A 57 2.80 0.82 -4.67
C ALA A 57 1.51 1.40 -5.24
N LYS A 58 1.34 1.34 -6.57
CA LYS A 58 0.11 1.81 -7.24
C LYS A 58 -1.16 1.19 -6.66
N ALA A 59 -1.14 -0.11 -6.31
CA ALA A 59 -2.31 -0.77 -5.72
C ALA A 59 -2.62 -0.25 -4.32
N VAL A 60 -1.62 0.13 -3.54
CA VAL A 60 -1.79 0.74 -2.21
C VAL A 60 -2.28 2.17 -2.35
N ASP A 61 -1.57 3.00 -3.14
CA ASP A 61 -1.83 4.42 -3.30
C ASP A 61 -3.21 4.68 -3.90
N ALA A 62 -3.59 3.95 -4.96
CA ALA A 62 -4.91 4.06 -5.57
C ALA A 62 -6.09 3.80 -4.59
N LEU A 63 -5.87 3.05 -3.53
CA LEU A 63 -6.86 2.88 -2.47
C LEU A 63 -6.69 3.95 -1.37
N ALA A 64 -5.46 4.26 -0.97
CA ALA A 64 -5.16 5.26 0.07
C ALA A 64 -5.71 6.64 -0.32
N ASP A 65 -5.48 7.09 -1.55
CA ASP A 65 -5.93 8.37 -2.09
C ASP A 65 -7.47 8.57 -2.06
N ARG A 66 -8.23 7.48 -1.85
CA ARG A 66 -9.70 7.50 -1.73
C ARG A 66 -10.19 7.40 -0.29
N LEU A 67 -9.28 7.42 0.68
CA LEU A 67 -9.58 7.24 2.10
C LEU A 67 -9.27 8.52 2.89
N ILE A 68 -9.86 9.62 2.48
CA ILE A 68 -9.69 10.92 3.13
C ILE A 68 -10.67 11.01 4.30
N PHE A 69 -10.13 11.04 5.52
CA PHE A 69 -10.93 11.21 6.73
C PHE A 69 -11.33 12.68 6.86
N ARG A 70 -12.60 12.95 7.20
CA ARG A 70 -13.10 14.32 7.30
C ARG A 70 -13.26 14.76 8.76
N GLU A 71 -14.12 14.08 9.50
CA GLU A 71 -14.48 14.47 10.86
C GLU A 71 -15.20 13.36 11.62
N PHE A 72 -15.39 13.53 12.90
CA PHE A 72 -16.35 12.78 13.71
C PHE A 72 -17.64 13.61 13.83
N ALA A 73 -18.74 13.14 13.23
CA ALA A 73 -20.04 13.75 13.40
C ALA A 73 -20.64 13.35 14.76
N ASN A 74 -21.50 14.22 15.32
CA ASN A 74 -22.07 14.07 16.66
C ASN A 74 -21.00 13.86 17.75
N ASP A 75 -19.97 14.66 17.68
CA ASP A 75 -18.81 14.61 18.57
C ASP A 75 -19.08 15.35 19.88
N ASN A 76 -19.53 14.63 20.90
CA ASN A 76 -19.82 15.15 22.25
C ASN A 76 -18.61 15.07 23.21
N PHE A 77 -17.46 14.57 22.74
CA PHE A 77 -16.26 14.34 23.54
C PHE A 77 -15.02 15.02 22.96
N ASP A 78 -15.23 15.94 22.01
CA ASP A 78 -14.19 16.76 21.37
C ASP A 78 -13.09 15.94 20.67
N PHE A 79 -13.44 14.82 20.04
CA PHE A 79 -12.49 14.01 19.26
C PHE A 79 -11.85 14.81 18.15
N ASN A 80 -12.65 15.61 17.41
CA ASN A 80 -12.13 16.47 16.37
C ASN A 80 -11.04 17.41 16.88
N GLN A 81 -11.21 17.95 18.10
CA GLN A 81 -10.21 18.80 18.72
C GLN A 81 -8.95 18.01 19.13
N ILE A 82 -9.12 16.81 19.74
CA ILE A 82 -7.98 15.94 20.10
C ILE A 82 -7.14 15.61 18.85
N PHE A 83 -7.78 15.23 17.76
CA PHE A 83 -7.07 14.92 16.51
C PHE A 83 -6.48 16.18 15.87
N ALA A 84 -7.17 17.33 15.89
CA ALA A 84 -6.67 18.59 15.35
C ALA A 84 -5.36 19.05 16.02
N MET A 85 -5.20 18.79 17.32
CA MET A 85 -3.96 19.07 18.06
C MET A 85 -2.79 18.14 17.69
N ASN A 86 -3.02 17.10 16.90
CA ASN A 86 -2.04 16.06 16.54
C ASN A 86 -1.76 15.96 15.03
N ASN A 87 -1.87 17.07 14.28
CA ASN A 87 -1.66 17.10 12.83
C ASN A 87 -2.50 16.02 12.11
N PRO A 88 -3.82 16.18 12.06
CA PRO A 88 -4.78 15.12 11.71
C PRO A 88 -4.54 14.52 10.33
N ASP A 89 -4.29 15.35 9.31
CA ASP A 89 -4.12 14.89 7.92
C ASP A 89 -2.96 13.89 7.82
N THR A 90 -1.80 14.27 8.34
CA THR A 90 -0.63 13.38 8.35
C THR A 90 -0.86 12.15 9.23
N LEU A 91 -1.56 12.27 10.34
CA LEU A 91 -1.83 11.17 11.26
C LEU A 91 -2.75 10.13 10.61
N PHE A 92 -3.88 10.58 10.03
CA PHE A 92 -4.81 9.67 9.36
C PHE A 92 -4.18 9.00 8.15
N ASP A 93 -3.54 9.77 7.27
CA ASP A 93 -2.92 9.26 6.04
C ASP A 93 -1.81 8.27 6.35
N SER A 94 -0.91 8.58 7.31
CA SER A 94 0.17 7.66 7.67
C SER A 94 -0.35 6.38 8.32
N ALA A 95 -1.39 6.46 9.16
CA ALA A 95 -2.01 5.29 9.77
C ALA A 95 -2.68 4.39 8.73
N ILE A 96 -3.42 4.97 7.79
CA ILE A 96 -4.08 4.26 6.69
C ILE A 96 -3.06 3.60 5.77
N LEU A 97 -2.08 4.37 5.29
CA LEU A 97 -1.04 3.88 4.39
C LEU A 97 -0.28 2.71 5.00
N SER A 98 0.18 2.87 6.26
CA SER A 98 0.88 1.82 6.98
C SER A 98 0.01 0.57 7.17
N ALA A 99 -1.28 0.72 7.48
CA ALA A 99 -2.19 -0.41 7.61
C ALA A 99 -2.46 -1.11 6.26
N LEU A 100 -2.54 -0.39 5.15
CA LEU A 100 -2.68 -0.98 3.81
C LEU A 100 -1.45 -1.80 3.42
N ILE A 101 -0.24 -1.32 3.74
CA ILE A 101 1.02 -2.02 3.46
C ILE A 101 1.20 -3.21 4.42
N ALA A 102 1.11 -2.98 5.72
CA ALA A 102 1.44 -3.97 6.74
C ALA A 102 0.33 -4.98 7.04
N SER A 103 -0.91 -4.64 6.96
CA SER A 103 -2.20 -5.17 7.38
C SER A 103 -2.79 -4.41 8.57
N CYS A 104 -1.96 -3.91 9.45
CA CYS A 104 -2.35 -3.03 10.55
C CYS A 104 -1.21 -2.03 10.83
N SER A 105 -1.59 -0.89 11.35
CA SER A 105 -0.76 0.09 12.05
C SER A 105 -1.32 0.29 13.44
N PHE A 106 -0.66 1.10 14.25
CA PHE A 106 -1.11 1.35 15.62
C PHE A 106 -1.02 2.84 15.90
N ILE A 107 -1.98 3.36 16.67
CA ILE A 107 -1.91 4.68 17.27
C ILE A 107 -1.53 4.52 18.74
N TYR A 108 -0.35 4.99 19.09
CA TYR A 108 0.11 5.12 20.45
C TYR A 108 -0.40 6.44 21.03
N ILE A 109 -1.00 6.38 22.20
CA ILE A 109 -1.56 7.52 22.92
C ILE A 109 -0.71 7.75 24.17
N SER A 110 -0.23 8.98 24.36
CA SER A 110 0.55 9.36 25.54
C SER A 110 0.05 10.69 26.11
N PRO A 111 0.29 10.96 27.41
CA PRO A 111 0.05 12.29 27.95
C PRO A 111 0.85 13.34 27.16
N GLY A 112 0.26 14.50 26.93
CA GLY A 112 0.92 15.68 26.36
C GLY A 112 1.46 16.61 27.43
N ASP A 113 2.21 17.64 27.00
CA ASP A 113 2.69 18.72 27.90
C ASP A 113 1.58 19.74 28.20
N ASP A 114 0.53 19.75 27.41
CA ASP A 114 -0.72 20.48 27.51
C ASP A 114 -1.85 19.49 27.80
N ASP A 115 -3.04 19.95 28.08
CA ASP A 115 -4.19 19.13 28.46
C ASP A 115 -4.64 18.13 27.36
N PHE A 116 -3.94 18.07 26.22
CA PHE A 116 -4.28 17.19 25.11
C PHE A 116 -3.33 15.98 24.98
N PRO A 117 -3.87 14.77 24.80
CA PRO A 117 -3.07 13.57 24.54
C PRO A 117 -2.28 13.70 23.22
N ARG A 118 -1.07 13.15 23.20
CA ARG A 118 -0.26 13.01 22.01
C ARG A 118 -0.55 11.70 21.30
N LEU A 119 -0.74 11.76 20.00
CA LEU A 119 -1.05 10.62 19.14
C LEU A 119 0.11 10.37 18.18
N GLN A 120 0.66 9.16 18.20
CA GLN A 120 1.76 8.76 17.32
C GLN A 120 1.41 7.50 16.55
N VAL A 121 1.60 7.52 15.24
CA VAL A 121 1.45 6.33 14.39
C VAL A 121 2.69 5.44 14.47
N ILE A 122 2.49 4.16 14.73
CA ILE A 122 3.52 3.12 14.74
C ILE A 122 3.15 2.06 13.71
N ASP A 123 4.07 1.69 12.84
CA ASP A 123 3.84 0.67 11.81
C ASP A 123 3.78 -0.75 12.39
N GLY A 124 3.18 -1.67 11.65
CA GLY A 124 3.01 -3.06 12.07
C GLY A 124 4.31 -3.89 12.13
N ALA A 125 5.49 -3.34 11.77
CA ALA A 125 6.79 -3.98 12.02
C ALA A 125 7.37 -3.60 13.40
N ASN A 126 6.82 -2.55 14.03
CA ASN A 126 7.30 -2.00 15.28
C ASN A 126 6.29 -2.10 16.42
N ALA A 127 5.04 -2.53 16.17
CA ALA A 127 4.06 -2.74 17.23
C ALA A 127 3.25 -4.02 17.03
N THR A 128 2.75 -4.57 18.14
CA THR A 128 1.87 -5.74 18.19
C THR A 128 1.08 -5.74 19.50
N GLY A 129 0.14 -6.66 19.63
CA GLY A 129 -0.61 -6.84 20.87
C GLY A 129 -1.46 -8.10 20.86
N VAL A 130 -2.27 -8.30 21.87
CA VAL A 130 -3.34 -9.30 21.94
C VAL A 130 -4.66 -8.55 21.79
N ILE A 131 -5.37 -8.80 20.70
CA ILE A 131 -6.61 -8.09 20.35
C ILE A 131 -7.82 -8.76 21.02
N ASP A 132 -8.73 -7.95 21.51
CA ASP A 132 -10.11 -8.36 21.81
C ASP A 132 -10.93 -8.30 20.51
N GLU A 133 -11.32 -9.46 20.02
CA GLU A 133 -12.05 -9.57 18.75
C GLU A 133 -13.47 -8.95 18.80
N ILE A 134 -14.00 -8.70 20.00
CA ILE A 134 -15.33 -8.09 20.19
C ILE A 134 -15.23 -6.57 20.07
N THR A 135 -14.30 -5.95 20.78
CA THR A 135 -14.17 -4.49 20.88
C THR A 135 -13.21 -3.92 19.81
N GLY A 136 -12.29 -4.75 19.30
CA GLY A 136 -11.19 -4.33 18.44
C GLY A 136 -10.06 -3.59 19.18
N LEU A 137 -10.15 -3.49 20.53
CA LEU A 137 -9.09 -2.95 21.39
C LEU A 137 -8.09 -4.05 21.77
N LEU A 138 -7.02 -3.68 22.43
CA LEU A 138 -6.03 -4.65 22.91
C LEU A 138 -6.29 -5.01 24.37
N TYR A 139 -5.98 -6.26 24.76
CA TYR A 139 -5.81 -6.67 26.15
C TYR A 139 -4.42 -6.30 26.68
N GLU A 140 -3.41 -6.39 25.82
CA GLU A 140 -2.04 -5.97 26.05
C GLU A 140 -1.37 -5.57 24.74
N GLY A 141 -0.44 -4.64 24.80
CA GLY A 141 0.29 -4.12 23.63
C GLY A 141 1.79 -4.03 23.88
N TYR A 142 2.54 -4.02 22.78
CA TYR A 142 3.99 -3.85 22.78
C TYR A 142 4.41 -3.04 21.57
N ALA A 143 5.24 -2.02 21.77
CA ALA A 143 5.76 -1.20 20.70
C ALA A 143 7.25 -0.90 20.85
N VAL A 144 7.99 -0.93 19.75
CA VAL A 144 9.37 -0.45 19.67
C VAL A 144 9.32 1.02 19.32
N LEU A 145 9.75 1.87 20.26
CA LEU A 145 9.72 3.33 20.11
C LEU A 145 11.00 3.88 19.47
N SER A 146 12.17 3.30 19.81
CA SER A 146 13.43 3.61 19.14
C SER A 146 14.27 2.34 18.89
N ARG A 147 15.22 2.47 17.96
CA ARG A 147 16.20 1.42 17.65
C ARG A 147 17.58 2.00 17.69
N ASP A 148 18.55 1.17 18.06
CA ASP A 148 19.98 1.51 17.99
C ASP A 148 20.48 1.55 16.52
N ASP A 149 21.73 1.98 16.31
CA ASP A 149 22.38 2.06 15.00
C ASP A 149 22.47 0.68 14.30
N ASN A 150 22.38 -0.41 15.05
CA ASN A 150 22.35 -1.78 14.52
C ASN A 150 20.93 -2.28 14.20
N GLY A 151 19.92 -1.44 14.43
CA GLY A 151 18.51 -1.74 14.18
C GLY A 151 17.87 -2.64 15.26
N LYS A 152 18.52 -2.85 16.41
CA LYS A 152 17.93 -3.56 17.55
C LYS A 152 17.00 -2.62 18.34
N PRO A 153 15.92 -3.14 18.94
CA PRO A 153 15.08 -2.35 19.83
C PRO A 153 15.91 -1.76 20.99
N GLU A 154 15.91 -0.45 21.10
CA GLU A 154 16.57 0.29 22.16
C GLU A 154 15.56 0.68 23.23
N ARG A 155 14.51 1.43 22.86
CA ARG A 155 13.43 1.82 23.74
C ARG A 155 12.15 1.16 23.30
N VAL A 156 11.47 0.49 24.25
CA VAL A 156 10.21 -0.21 24.00
C VAL A 156 9.18 0.15 25.05
N ALA A 157 7.91 0.09 24.68
CA ALA A 157 6.79 0.28 25.61
C ALA A 157 5.95 -1.00 25.66
N TYR A 158 5.57 -1.39 26.85
CA TYR A 158 4.60 -2.44 27.14
C TYR A 158 3.35 -1.81 27.72
N PHE A 159 2.23 -2.06 27.09
CA PHE A 159 0.95 -1.45 27.39
C PHE A 159 0.02 -2.46 28.02
N GLU A 160 -0.43 -2.15 29.21
CA GLU A 160 -1.44 -2.88 29.98
C GLU A 160 -2.64 -1.97 30.25
N PRO A 161 -3.79 -2.49 30.67
CA PRO A 161 -4.83 -1.66 31.28
C PRO A 161 -4.27 -0.85 32.44
N GLU A 162 -4.62 0.42 32.52
CA GLU A 162 -4.23 1.38 33.58
C GLU A 162 -2.73 1.68 33.70
N ARG A 163 -1.87 1.06 32.84
CA ARG A 163 -0.41 1.17 32.98
C ARG A 163 0.32 1.06 31.62
N THR A 164 1.36 1.87 31.46
CA THR A 164 2.34 1.71 30.40
C THR A 164 3.74 1.70 30.98
N THR A 165 4.50 0.62 30.77
CA THR A 165 5.88 0.45 31.25
C THR A 165 6.85 0.63 30.11
N TYR A 166 7.85 1.48 30.31
CA TYR A 166 8.92 1.73 29.32
C TYR A 166 10.19 1.00 29.73
N TYR A 167 10.87 0.46 28.74
CA TYR A 167 12.15 -0.23 28.89
C TYR A 167 13.20 0.41 28.00
N LEU A 168 14.37 0.68 28.54
CA LEU A 168 15.57 1.11 27.79
C LEU A 168 16.61 0.00 27.84
N ASN A 169 17.03 -0.49 26.68
CA ASN A 169 17.99 -1.60 26.56
C ASN A 169 17.60 -2.84 27.40
N GLY A 170 16.29 -3.16 27.42
CA GLY A 170 15.75 -4.30 28.15
C GLY A 170 15.62 -4.13 29.65
N LYS A 171 15.93 -2.96 30.20
CA LYS A 171 15.74 -2.64 31.63
C LYS A 171 14.56 -1.68 31.81
N PRO A 172 13.73 -1.84 32.85
CA PRO A 172 12.68 -0.86 33.17
C PRO A 172 13.28 0.55 33.32
N GLU A 173 12.72 1.52 32.61
CA GLU A 173 13.14 2.92 32.64
C GLU A 173 12.16 3.77 33.44
N SER A 174 10.89 3.68 33.09
CA SER A 174 9.83 4.48 33.69
C SER A 174 8.48 3.79 33.51
N GLU A 175 7.49 4.27 34.25
CA GLU A 175 6.13 3.79 34.21
C GLU A 175 5.16 4.97 34.23
N THR A 176 4.12 4.88 33.40
CA THR A 176 2.98 5.83 33.41
C THR A 176 1.73 5.08 33.85
N VAL A 177 1.10 5.53 34.95
CA VAL A 177 -0.18 5.03 35.42
C VAL A 177 -1.29 5.96 34.95
N HIS A 178 -2.40 5.39 34.52
CA HIS A 178 -3.58 6.12 34.04
C HIS A 178 -4.86 5.36 34.42
N LYS A 179 -6.02 6.00 34.31
CA LYS A 179 -7.32 5.37 34.68
C LYS A 179 -8.05 4.76 33.47
N VAL A 180 -7.36 4.55 32.37
CA VAL A 180 -7.96 3.98 31.16
C VAL A 180 -7.95 2.46 31.24
N ASP A 181 -9.11 1.82 31.10
CA ASP A 181 -9.32 0.37 31.23
C ASP A 181 -8.67 -0.48 30.14
N TYR A 182 -8.07 0.15 29.13
CA TYR A 182 -7.45 -0.50 27.97
C TYR A 182 -6.03 0.03 27.72
N PRO A 183 -5.17 -0.79 27.10
CA PRO A 183 -3.85 -0.37 26.65
C PRO A 183 -3.90 0.88 25.75
N LEU A 184 -3.05 1.87 26.01
CA LEU A 184 -2.94 3.10 25.22
C LEU A 184 -2.24 2.89 23.86
N LEU A 185 -2.56 1.78 23.21
CA LEU A 185 -2.10 1.40 21.87
C LEU A 185 -3.29 0.85 21.09
N VAL A 186 -3.74 1.58 20.08
CA VAL A 186 -4.96 1.24 19.33
C VAL A 186 -4.60 0.72 17.94
N PRO A 187 -5.02 -0.51 17.57
CA PRO A 187 -4.76 -1.05 16.25
C PRO A 187 -5.70 -0.44 15.19
N ILE A 188 -5.12 0.03 14.09
CA ILE A 188 -5.81 0.48 12.88
C ILE A 188 -5.66 -0.64 11.84
N ILE A 189 -6.76 -1.31 11.51
CA ILE A 189 -6.71 -2.62 10.85
C ILE A 189 -7.37 -2.56 9.46
N HIS A 190 -6.66 -3.09 8.46
CA HIS A 190 -7.20 -3.26 7.11
C HIS A 190 -7.75 -4.67 6.89
N ARG A 191 -9.05 -4.79 6.57
CA ARG A 191 -9.75 -6.06 6.26
C ARG A 191 -9.55 -7.16 7.31
N PRO A 192 -9.96 -6.94 8.57
CA PRO A 192 -9.98 -7.99 9.59
C PRO A 192 -11.00 -9.08 9.22
N ASP A 193 -10.74 -10.31 9.65
CA ASP A 193 -11.69 -11.43 9.64
C ASP A 193 -11.48 -12.30 10.90
N ALA A 194 -12.42 -13.20 11.17
CA ALA A 194 -12.40 -14.05 12.37
C ALA A 194 -11.13 -14.92 12.52
N VAL A 195 -10.44 -15.24 11.43
CA VAL A 195 -9.18 -16.01 11.44
C VAL A 195 -7.97 -15.08 11.56
N ARG A 196 -8.11 -13.83 11.13
CA ARG A 196 -7.04 -12.84 11.05
C ARG A 196 -7.50 -11.52 11.65
N PRO A 197 -7.59 -11.42 12.96
CA PRO A 197 -8.06 -10.22 13.64
C PRO A 197 -7.18 -8.99 13.34
N PHE A 198 -5.87 -9.15 13.07
CA PHE A 198 -4.97 -8.08 12.58
C PHE A 198 -5.02 -7.87 11.07
N GLY A 199 -6.03 -8.39 10.39
CA GLY A 199 -6.34 -8.07 9.01
C GLY A 199 -5.38 -8.62 7.96
N ARG A 200 -5.46 -8.02 6.77
CA ARG A 200 -4.68 -8.42 5.58
C ARG A 200 -4.11 -7.20 4.88
N SER A 201 -2.88 -7.32 4.41
CA SER A 201 -2.25 -6.31 3.57
C SER A 201 -2.92 -6.20 2.21
N ARG A 202 -2.89 -5.02 1.63
CA ARG A 202 -3.22 -4.76 0.24
C ARG A 202 -2.22 -5.42 -0.71
N ILE A 203 -0.95 -5.52 -0.31
CA ILE A 203 0.11 -6.22 -1.04
C ILE A 203 -0.03 -7.72 -0.75
N THR A 204 -0.85 -8.41 -1.56
CA THR A 204 -1.11 -9.85 -1.44
C THR A 204 0.02 -10.67 -2.05
N ARG A 205 0.00 -11.99 -1.80
CA ARG A 205 0.95 -12.91 -2.46
C ARG A 205 0.76 -12.93 -3.98
N ALA A 206 -0.48 -12.82 -4.45
CA ALA A 206 -0.79 -12.79 -5.87
C ALA A 206 -0.29 -11.50 -6.51
N ALA A 207 -0.52 -10.34 -5.87
CA ALA A 207 0.02 -9.06 -6.34
C ALA A 207 1.55 -9.08 -6.47
N MET A 208 2.26 -9.59 -5.46
CA MET A 208 3.72 -9.76 -5.51
C MET A 208 4.16 -10.71 -6.62
N TYR A 209 3.42 -11.80 -6.84
CA TYR A 209 3.72 -12.76 -7.90
C TYR A 209 3.61 -12.12 -9.29
N TYR A 210 2.50 -11.43 -9.58
CA TYR A 210 2.30 -10.78 -10.89
C TYR A 210 3.29 -9.64 -11.12
N GLN A 211 3.62 -8.85 -10.09
CA GLN A 211 4.68 -7.84 -10.19
C GLN A 211 6.04 -8.48 -10.50
N ALA A 212 6.41 -9.55 -9.81
CA ALA A 212 7.65 -10.27 -10.07
C ALA A 212 7.68 -10.92 -11.46
N TYR A 213 6.52 -11.42 -11.94
CA TYR A 213 6.38 -11.96 -13.29
C TYR A 213 6.59 -10.86 -14.34
N ALA A 214 5.94 -9.71 -14.17
CA ALA A 214 6.10 -8.57 -15.06
C ALA A 214 7.56 -8.05 -15.09
N LYS A 215 8.22 -7.92 -13.94
CA LYS A 215 9.64 -7.54 -13.84
C LYS A 215 10.53 -8.48 -14.63
N ARG A 216 10.40 -9.79 -14.46
CA ARG A 216 11.16 -10.79 -15.23
C ARG A 216 10.89 -10.73 -16.74
N THR A 217 9.67 -10.39 -17.12
CA THR A 217 9.31 -10.22 -18.54
C THR A 217 10.00 -8.99 -19.13
N LEU A 218 10.02 -7.87 -18.40
CA LEU A 218 10.73 -6.65 -18.80
C LEU A 218 12.24 -6.89 -18.92
N GLU A 219 12.85 -7.52 -17.93
CA GLU A 219 14.28 -7.86 -17.96
C GLU A 219 14.66 -8.74 -19.15
N ARG A 220 13.80 -9.72 -19.49
CA ARG A 220 14.01 -10.56 -20.68
C ARG A 220 13.81 -9.78 -21.98
N ALA A 221 12.83 -8.89 -22.00
CA ALA A 221 12.60 -8.03 -23.16
C ALA A 221 13.80 -7.11 -23.43
N ASP A 222 14.36 -6.49 -22.39
CA ASP A 222 15.54 -5.62 -22.50
C ASP A 222 16.74 -6.38 -23.06
N ILE A 223 17.02 -7.57 -22.52
CA ILE A 223 18.12 -8.42 -23.02
C ILE A 223 17.87 -8.83 -24.48
N THR A 224 16.64 -9.20 -24.82
CA THR A 224 16.30 -9.58 -26.20
C THR A 224 16.41 -8.38 -27.14
N ALA A 225 16.11 -7.17 -26.68
CA ALA A 225 16.22 -5.94 -27.46
C ALA A 225 17.66 -5.66 -27.89
N GLU A 226 18.66 -5.98 -27.07
CA GLU A 226 20.07 -5.89 -27.45
C GLU A 226 20.39 -6.79 -28.65
N PHE A 227 19.96 -8.05 -28.61
CA PHE A 227 20.14 -8.98 -29.73
C PHE A 227 19.29 -8.59 -30.97
N TYR A 228 18.12 -8.01 -30.75
CA TYR A 228 17.26 -7.51 -31.82
C TYR A 228 17.90 -6.32 -32.52
N SER A 229 18.52 -5.39 -31.79
CA SER A 229 19.16 -4.19 -32.32
C SER A 229 20.47 -4.52 -33.08
N TRP A 230 21.15 -5.58 -32.68
CA TRP A 230 22.46 -6.00 -33.23
C TRP A 230 22.41 -7.47 -33.63
N PRO A 231 21.71 -7.82 -34.75
CA PRO A 231 21.58 -9.20 -35.16
C PRO A 231 22.95 -9.78 -35.53
N GLN A 232 23.21 -10.97 -34.97
CA GLN A 232 24.45 -11.69 -35.25
C GLN A 232 24.51 -12.11 -36.72
N LYS A 233 25.61 -11.82 -37.36
CA LYS A 233 25.93 -12.24 -38.74
C LYS A 233 26.86 -13.43 -38.68
N TYR A 234 26.76 -14.31 -39.65
CA TYR A 234 27.66 -15.44 -39.79
C TYR A 234 28.15 -15.56 -41.24
N VAL A 235 29.31 -16.13 -41.38
CA VAL A 235 29.92 -16.43 -42.67
C VAL A 235 30.30 -17.91 -42.71
N VAL A 236 30.01 -18.58 -43.78
CA VAL A 236 30.37 -19.98 -44.00
C VAL A 236 31.19 -20.07 -45.30
N GLY A 237 32.25 -20.90 -45.30
CA GLY A 237 33.10 -21.07 -46.48
C GLY A 237 34.18 -20.01 -46.59
N LEU A 238 34.82 -19.63 -45.47
CA LEU A 238 36.06 -18.83 -45.50
C LEU A 238 37.25 -19.73 -45.78
N SER A 239 38.30 -19.23 -46.50
CA SER A 239 39.57 -19.86 -46.67
C SER A 239 40.24 -20.12 -45.29
N GLN A 240 41.07 -21.18 -45.19
CA GLN A 240 41.78 -21.50 -43.96
C GLN A 240 42.78 -20.42 -43.54
N ASP A 241 43.27 -19.61 -44.49
CA ASP A 241 44.20 -18.51 -44.27
C ASP A 241 43.52 -17.16 -44.03
N ALA A 242 42.16 -17.11 -43.95
CA ALA A 242 41.45 -15.89 -43.71
C ALA A 242 41.70 -15.32 -42.30
N GLU A 243 42.14 -14.06 -42.22
CA GLU A 243 42.32 -13.38 -40.94
C GLU A 243 41.02 -13.34 -40.11
N PRO A 244 41.06 -13.57 -38.81
CA PRO A 244 39.87 -13.44 -37.96
C PRO A 244 39.27 -12.03 -38.06
N LEU A 245 37.99 -11.92 -38.37
CA LEU A 245 37.28 -10.64 -38.40
C LEU A 245 37.26 -10.04 -36.97
N GLU A 246 37.75 -8.81 -36.85
CA GLU A 246 37.59 -8.07 -35.60
C GLU A 246 36.11 -7.88 -35.30
N THR A 247 35.66 -8.38 -34.14
CA THR A 247 34.23 -8.47 -33.76
C THR A 247 33.50 -7.14 -33.86
N TRP A 248 34.17 -6.02 -33.61
CA TRP A 248 33.55 -4.70 -33.65
C TRP A 248 33.33 -4.18 -35.11
N LYS A 249 34.17 -4.57 -36.06
CA LYS A 249 34.02 -4.20 -37.47
C LYS A 249 32.82 -4.88 -38.14
N ALA A 250 32.44 -6.06 -37.61
CA ALA A 250 31.28 -6.80 -38.13
C ALA A 250 29.94 -6.28 -37.60
N THR A 251 29.92 -5.40 -36.59
CA THR A 251 28.72 -5.08 -35.84
C THR A 251 27.92 -3.90 -36.41
N VAL A 252 28.55 -2.84 -36.89
CA VAL A 252 27.83 -1.62 -37.31
C VAL A 252 28.29 -1.11 -38.68
N SER A 253 27.41 -1.12 -39.66
CA SER A 253 27.49 -0.40 -40.95
C SER A 253 28.82 -0.46 -41.75
N SER A 254 29.72 -1.39 -41.46
CA SER A 254 30.90 -1.61 -42.25
C SER A 254 30.59 -2.53 -43.44
N MET A 255 31.02 -2.15 -44.61
CA MET A 255 30.95 -2.96 -45.81
C MET A 255 31.93 -4.13 -45.63
N LEU A 256 31.43 -5.34 -45.39
CA LEU A 256 32.25 -6.54 -45.28
C LEU A 256 32.66 -7.00 -46.67
N GLN A 257 33.96 -7.08 -46.96
CA GLN A 257 34.50 -7.63 -48.20
C GLN A 257 35.13 -9.00 -47.87
N PHE A 258 34.76 -10.00 -48.67
CA PHE A 258 35.29 -11.35 -48.55
C PHE A 258 35.87 -11.76 -49.88
N THR A 259 36.98 -12.46 -49.89
CA THR A 259 37.61 -13.11 -51.03
C THR A 259 37.02 -14.50 -51.24
N LYS A 260 37.17 -15.03 -52.46
CA LYS A 260 36.82 -16.44 -52.73
C LYS A 260 37.74 -17.37 -51.91
N ASP A 261 37.21 -18.57 -51.61
CA ASP A 261 38.01 -19.62 -50.97
C ASP A 261 39.05 -20.23 -51.93
N ASP A 262 39.87 -21.19 -51.46
CA ASP A 262 40.93 -21.79 -52.25
C ASP A 262 40.43 -22.67 -53.41
N GLU A 263 39.15 -23.05 -53.43
CA GLU A 263 38.45 -23.78 -54.47
C GLU A 263 37.71 -22.85 -55.46
N GLY A 264 37.71 -21.56 -55.21
CA GLY A 264 37.13 -20.53 -56.08
C GLY A 264 35.64 -20.24 -55.76
N ASP A 265 35.11 -20.80 -54.69
CA ASP A 265 33.73 -20.56 -54.26
C ASP A 265 33.62 -19.28 -53.42
N SER A 266 32.47 -18.62 -53.52
CA SER A 266 32.19 -17.40 -52.75
C SER A 266 31.61 -17.76 -51.41
N PRO A 267 32.09 -17.15 -50.29
CA PRO A 267 31.55 -17.42 -48.96
C PRO A 267 30.08 -17.03 -48.88
N SER A 268 29.33 -17.85 -48.19
CA SER A 268 27.91 -17.60 -47.89
C SER A 268 27.76 -16.74 -46.64
N LEU A 269 27.09 -15.61 -46.81
CA LEU A 269 26.78 -14.66 -45.75
C LEU A 269 25.36 -14.88 -45.26
N GLY A 270 25.20 -14.96 -43.96
CA GLY A 270 23.86 -15.05 -43.35
C GLY A 270 23.75 -14.17 -42.14
N GLN A 271 22.53 -13.96 -41.73
CA GLN A 271 22.16 -13.26 -40.52
C GLN A 271 21.13 -14.11 -39.78
N PHE A 272 21.30 -14.24 -38.47
CA PHE A 272 20.26 -14.90 -37.67
C PHE A 272 18.96 -14.09 -37.67
N THR A 273 17.84 -14.78 -37.74
CA THR A 273 16.52 -14.15 -37.73
C THR A 273 16.32 -13.38 -36.47
N GLN A 274 15.87 -12.14 -36.56
CA GLN A 274 15.56 -11.31 -35.42
C GLN A 274 14.36 -11.90 -34.66
N PRO A 275 14.44 -12.07 -33.31
CA PRO A 275 13.31 -12.52 -32.52
C PRO A 275 12.23 -11.45 -32.43
N SER A 276 10.96 -11.84 -32.49
CA SER A 276 9.84 -10.90 -32.26
C SER A 276 9.78 -10.44 -30.81
N MET A 277 9.50 -9.16 -30.59
CA MET A 277 9.25 -8.58 -29.27
C MET A 277 7.78 -8.74 -28.80
N SER A 278 6.87 -9.07 -29.71
CA SER A 278 5.43 -9.21 -29.44
C SER A 278 5.10 -10.16 -28.27
N PRO A 279 5.74 -11.34 -28.11
CA PRO A 279 5.46 -12.24 -27.01
C PRO A 279 5.72 -11.62 -25.63
N PHE A 280 6.68 -10.72 -25.49
CA PHE A 280 6.96 -10.05 -24.21
C PHE A 280 5.86 -9.04 -23.86
N THR A 281 5.33 -8.31 -24.85
CA THR A 281 4.19 -7.40 -24.68
C THR A 281 2.95 -8.16 -24.25
N GLU A 282 2.67 -9.31 -24.85
CA GLU A 282 1.53 -10.16 -24.50
C GLU A 282 1.67 -10.76 -23.09
N GLN A 283 2.86 -11.21 -22.71
CA GLN A 283 3.14 -11.69 -21.35
C GLN A 283 2.98 -10.58 -20.31
N LEU A 284 3.48 -9.37 -20.61
CA LEU A 284 3.35 -8.22 -19.73
C LEU A 284 1.87 -7.84 -19.54
N ARG A 285 1.09 -7.84 -20.63
CA ARG A 285 -0.36 -7.60 -20.57
C ARG A 285 -1.09 -8.67 -19.77
N THR A 286 -0.72 -9.93 -19.88
CA THR A 286 -1.26 -11.03 -19.09
C THR A 286 -0.95 -10.84 -17.60
N ALA A 287 0.28 -10.46 -17.27
CA ALA A 287 0.67 -10.14 -15.89
C ALA A 287 -0.12 -8.96 -15.33
N ALA A 288 -0.32 -7.90 -16.13
CA ALA A 288 -1.10 -6.74 -15.76
C ALA A 288 -2.57 -7.08 -15.52
N ALA A 289 -3.18 -7.90 -16.39
CA ALA A 289 -4.56 -8.35 -16.22
C ALA A 289 -4.76 -9.18 -14.94
N GLY A 290 -3.82 -10.07 -14.63
CA GLY A 290 -3.83 -10.83 -13.38
C GLY A 290 -3.65 -9.95 -12.16
N PHE A 291 -2.75 -8.97 -12.22
CA PHE A 291 -2.54 -8.00 -11.14
C PHE A 291 -3.78 -7.11 -10.93
N ALA A 292 -4.36 -6.60 -12.01
CA ALA A 292 -5.57 -5.78 -11.98
C ALA A 292 -6.74 -6.54 -11.35
N GLY A 293 -6.97 -7.79 -11.78
CA GLY A 293 -8.01 -8.67 -11.23
C GLY A 293 -7.85 -8.93 -9.73
N GLU A 294 -6.62 -9.14 -9.26
CA GLU A 294 -6.34 -9.36 -7.83
C GLU A 294 -6.53 -8.08 -6.99
N THR A 295 -6.15 -6.93 -7.53
CA THR A 295 -6.15 -5.66 -6.79
C THR A 295 -7.42 -4.83 -7.00
N GLY A 296 -8.27 -5.17 -7.96
CA GLY A 296 -9.45 -4.38 -8.34
C GLY A 296 -9.09 -3.06 -9.02
N LEU A 297 -7.88 -2.97 -9.58
CA LEU A 297 -7.48 -1.91 -10.49
C LEU A 297 -7.92 -2.23 -11.92
N THR A 298 -7.81 -1.25 -12.81
CA THR A 298 -8.02 -1.43 -14.25
C THR A 298 -6.68 -1.62 -14.96
N LEU A 299 -6.71 -2.06 -16.21
CA LEU A 299 -5.49 -2.08 -17.04
C LEU A 299 -4.97 -0.67 -17.31
N ASP A 300 -5.86 0.31 -17.44
CA ASP A 300 -5.52 1.72 -17.62
C ASP A 300 -4.74 2.28 -16.42
N ASP A 301 -5.12 1.88 -15.18
CA ASP A 301 -4.37 2.22 -13.96
C ASP A 301 -2.92 1.71 -13.99
N LEU A 302 -2.65 0.65 -14.75
CA LEU A 302 -1.33 0.03 -14.89
C LEU A 302 -0.58 0.50 -16.15
N GLY A 303 -1.13 1.48 -16.89
CA GLY A 303 -0.51 2.07 -18.07
C GLY A 303 -0.81 1.35 -19.40
N PHE A 304 -1.77 0.43 -19.44
CA PHE A 304 -2.21 -0.25 -20.65
C PHE A 304 -3.46 0.42 -21.23
N VAL A 305 -3.28 1.53 -21.87
CA VAL A 305 -4.38 2.31 -22.48
C VAL A 305 -4.95 1.56 -23.69
N THR A 306 -6.26 1.58 -23.84
CA THR A 306 -6.95 1.09 -25.05
C THR A 306 -7.09 2.21 -26.06
N ASP A 307 -6.93 1.91 -27.34
CA ASP A 307 -6.98 2.89 -28.44
C ASP A 307 -8.35 3.60 -28.58
N ASN A 308 -9.40 3.01 -28.02
CA ASN A 308 -10.73 3.59 -27.97
C ASN A 308 -11.01 4.16 -26.56
N PRO A 309 -11.23 5.48 -26.41
CA PRO A 309 -11.61 6.06 -25.15
C PRO A 309 -12.96 5.49 -24.68
N SER A 310 -12.97 4.96 -23.46
CA SER A 310 -14.19 4.46 -22.82
C SER A 310 -15.14 5.64 -22.52
N SER A 311 -16.46 5.39 -22.57
CA SER A 311 -17.41 6.40 -22.10
C SER A 311 -17.23 6.66 -20.60
N ALA A 312 -17.62 7.84 -20.11
CA ALA A 312 -17.55 8.19 -18.69
C ALA A 312 -18.25 7.14 -17.80
N ASP A 313 -19.37 6.58 -18.25
CA ASP A 313 -20.09 5.53 -17.53
C ASP A 313 -19.31 4.20 -17.50
N ALA A 314 -18.62 3.85 -18.59
CA ALA A 314 -17.77 2.66 -18.63
C ALA A 314 -16.56 2.79 -17.69
N ILE A 315 -15.95 3.97 -17.60
CA ILE A 315 -14.88 4.29 -16.67
C ILE A 315 -15.38 4.17 -15.22
N LYS A 316 -16.54 4.74 -14.91
CA LYS A 316 -17.17 4.62 -13.56
C LYS A 316 -17.45 3.16 -13.22
N ALA A 317 -17.99 2.37 -14.15
CA ALA A 317 -18.28 0.96 -13.95
C ALA A 317 -17.00 0.13 -13.75
N SER A 318 -15.90 0.45 -14.43
CA SER A 318 -14.62 -0.25 -14.29
C SER A 318 -13.99 -0.07 -12.90
N HIS A 319 -14.22 1.05 -12.23
CA HIS A 319 -13.73 1.35 -10.88
C HIS A 319 -14.66 0.93 -9.73
N GLU A 320 -15.81 0.28 -10.03
CA GLU A 320 -16.80 -0.10 -9.01
C GLU A 320 -16.21 -1.02 -7.93
N THR A 321 -15.34 -1.96 -8.31
CA THR A 321 -14.66 -2.86 -7.36
C THR A 321 -13.78 -2.09 -6.38
N LEU A 322 -13.04 -1.09 -6.88
CA LEU A 322 -12.19 -0.23 -6.05
C LEU A 322 -13.04 0.64 -5.12
N ARG A 323 -14.18 1.19 -5.62
CA ARG A 323 -15.14 1.96 -4.84
C ARG A 323 -15.71 1.17 -3.66
N ILE A 324 -16.15 -0.06 -3.90
CA ILE A 324 -16.67 -0.94 -2.84
C ILE A 324 -15.58 -1.27 -1.82
N THR A 325 -14.35 -1.51 -2.29
CA THR A 325 -13.19 -1.78 -1.43
C THR A 325 -12.87 -0.58 -0.55
N ALA A 326 -12.89 0.63 -1.11
CA ALA A 326 -12.68 1.87 -0.36
C ALA A 326 -13.75 2.07 0.72
N LYS A 327 -15.03 1.90 0.40
CA LYS A 327 -16.14 2.00 1.38
C LYS A 327 -16.00 0.98 2.53
N LYS A 328 -15.54 -0.24 2.24
CA LYS A 328 -15.26 -1.23 3.29
C LYS A 328 -14.07 -0.82 4.15
N ALA A 329 -13.03 -0.26 3.55
CA ALA A 329 -11.84 0.23 4.26
C ALA A 329 -12.19 1.42 5.16
N GLN A 330 -12.98 2.39 4.69
CA GLN A 330 -13.49 3.52 5.49
C GLN A 330 -14.19 3.03 6.77
N ARG A 331 -15.03 2.00 6.66
CA ARG A 331 -15.72 1.42 7.84
C ARG A 331 -14.76 0.80 8.84
N CYS A 332 -13.77 0.03 8.36
CA CYS A 332 -12.79 -0.61 9.23
C CYS A 332 -11.88 0.42 9.92
N PHE A 333 -11.34 1.37 9.17
CA PHE A 333 -10.48 2.42 9.70
C PHE A 333 -11.25 3.39 10.62
N GLY A 334 -12.47 3.75 10.24
CA GLY A 334 -13.33 4.61 11.07
C GLY A 334 -13.58 4.00 12.45
N SER A 335 -13.79 2.69 12.55
CA SER A 335 -13.90 2.01 13.85
C SER A 335 -12.61 2.09 14.66
N GLY A 336 -11.43 1.96 14.02
CA GLY A 336 -10.13 2.11 14.68
C GLY A 336 -9.90 3.53 15.18
N PHE A 337 -10.16 4.54 14.36
CA PHE A 337 -10.03 5.95 14.76
C PHE A 337 -11.00 6.35 15.87
N LEU A 338 -12.23 5.83 15.84
CA LEU A 338 -13.19 6.03 16.90
C LEU A 338 -12.71 5.42 18.24
N ASN A 339 -12.04 4.26 18.20
CA ASN A 339 -11.42 3.67 19.37
C ASN A 339 -10.23 4.49 19.88
N ALA A 340 -9.43 5.08 18.95
CA ALA A 340 -8.33 5.96 19.34
C ALA A 340 -8.84 7.25 20.00
N GLY A 341 -9.87 7.89 19.46
CA GLY A 341 -10.52 9.04 20.05
C GLY A 341 -11.12 8.71 21.43
N TYR A 342 -11.77 7.55 21.57
CA TYR A 342 -12.30 7.07 22.86
C TYR A 342 -11.23 6.98 23.94
N LEU A 343 -10.11 6.29 23.69
CA LEU A 343 -9.05 6.15 24.68
C LEU A 343 -8.33 7.47 24.95
N ALA A 344 -8.18 8.32 23.91
CA ALA A 344 -7.61 9.64 24.08
C ALA A 344 -8.48 10.55 24.97
N ALA A 345 -9.80 10.53 24.80
CA ALA A 345 -10.71 11.28 25.66
C ALA A 345 -10.67 10.76 27.12
N CYS A 346 -10.61 9.44 27.32
CA CYS A 346 -10.44 8.87 28.65
C CYS A 346 -9.14 9.32 29.32
N LEU A 347 -8.04 9.41 28.56
CA LEU A 347 -6.75 9.87 29.07
C LEU A 347 -6.76 11.37 29.36
N ARG A 348 -7.34 12.20 28.49
CA ARG A 348 -7.45 13.65 28.67
C ARG A 348 -8.18 14.02 29.95
N ASP A 349 -9.32 13.35 30.17
CA ASP A 349 -10.23 13.69 31.26
C ASP A 349 -9.92 12.90 32.56
N ASP A 350 -8.88 12.05 32.53
CA ASP A 350 -8.51 11.12 33.62
C ASP A 350 -9.72 10.33 34.14
N TYR A 351 -10.61 9.92 33.22
CA TYR A 351 -11.88 9.28 33.53
C TYR A 351 -12.17 8.09 32.61
N PRO A 352 -12.50 6.90 33.16
CA PRO A 352 -12.80 5.70 32.36
C PRO A 352 -14.23 5.75 31.81
N TYR A 353 -14.43 6.45 30.71
CA TYR A 353 -15.71 6.48 30.02
C TYR A 353 -16.10 5.10 29.50
N LEU A 354 -17.41 4.82 29.48
CA LEU A 354 -17.91 3.60 28.86
C LEU A 354 -17.98 3.77 27.33
N ARG A 355 -17.53 2.76 26.58
CA ARG A 355 -17.58 2.76 25.11
C ARG A 355 -18.99 3.03 24.56
N SER A 356 -20.03 2.63 25.28
CA SER A 356 -21.44 2.89 24.94
C SER A 356 -21.83 4.36 24.92
N GLN A 357 -21.09 5.25 25.58
CA GLN A 357 -21.39 6.69 25.60
C GLN A 357 -21.08 7.35 24.24
N PHE A 358 -20.24 6.71 23.43
CA PHE A 358 -19.79 7.17 22.11
C PHE A 358 -20.59 6.58 20.94
N TYR A 359 -21.77 5.98 21.18
CA TYR A 359 -22.52 5.27 20.14
C TYR A 359 -23.07 6.18 19.04
N ARG A 360 -23.22 7.48 19.30
CA ARG A 360 -23.70 8.47 18.35
C ARG A 360 -22.59 9.08 17.50
N THR A 361 -21.33 9.04 17.96
CA THR A 361 -20.20 9.59 17.24
C THR A 361 -19.88 8.73 16.01
N ILE A 362 -19.92 9.32 14.84
CA ILE A 362 -19.80 8.62 13.56
C ILE A 362 -18.62 9.20 12.78
N PRO A 363 -17.64 8.37 12.39
CA PRO A 363 -16.56 8.81 11.51
C PRO A 363 -17.09 9.12 10.10
N LYS A 364 -16.82 10.31 9.61
CA LYS A 364 -17.20 10.80 8.28
C LYS A 364 -15.97 10.83 7.37
N TRP A 365 -16.20 10.55 6.12
CA TRP A 365 -15.18 10.43 5.08
C TRP A 365 -15.59 11.24 3.87
N GLU A 366 -14.60 11.73 3.12
CA GLU A 366 -14.89 12.27 1.80
C GLU A 366 -15.43 11.17 0.87
N PRO A 367 -16.23 11.53 -0.14
CA PRO A 367 -16.71 10.59 -1.14
C PRO A 367 -15.53 9.87 -1.80
N THR A 368 -15.62 8.55 -1.97
CA THR A 368 -14.56 7.74 -2.59
C THR A 368 -14.27 8.11 -4.06
N PHE A 369 -15.16 8.83 -4.70
CA PHE A 369 -15.03 9.41 -6.04
C PHE A 369 -15.73 10.76 -6.05
N GLU A 370 -15.08 11.76 -6.56
CA GLU A 370 -15.63 13.09 -6.75
C GLU A 370 -16.80 13.05 -7.74
N ALA A 371 -17.83 13.82 -7.45
CA ALA A 371 -18.97 13.98 -8.33
C ALA A 371 -18.61 14.98 -9.45
N ASP A 372 -18.64 14.55 -10.70
CA ASP A 372 -18.53 15.46 -11.85
C ASP A 372 -19.78 16.37 -12.00
N ALA A 373 -19.68 17.42 -12.80
CA ALA A 373 -20.76 18.39 -12.99
C ALA A 373 -22.07 17.74 -13.43
N SER A 374 -22.04 16.67 -14.23
CA SER A 374 -23.23 15.95 -14.67
C SER A 374 -23.86 15.17 -13.53
N THR A 375 -23.06 14.52 -12.72
CA THR A 375 -23.51 13.79 -11.52
C THR A 375 -24.10 14.77 -10.49
N LEU A 376 -23.47 15.92 -10.28
CA LEU A 376 -23.99 16.98 -9.38
C LEU A 376 -25.38 17.48 -9.84
N SER A 377 -25.57 17.70 -11.15
CA SER A 377 -26.87 18.09 -11.69
C SER A 377 -27.93 17.03 -11.44
N LEU A 378 -27.62 15.74 -11.70
CA LEU A 378 -28.53 14.62 -11.44
C LEU A 378 -28.89 14.46 -9.95
N ILE A 379 -27.87 14.63 -9.07
CA ILE A 379 -28.08 14.63 -7.62
C ILE A 379 -29.02 15.77 -7.23
N GLY A 380 -28.79 17.00 -7.72
CA GLY A 380 -29.62 18.16 -7.45
C GLY A 380 -31.07 17.95 -7.85
N ASP A 381 -31.30 17.47 -9.06
CA ASP A 381 -32.68 17.16 -9.56
C ASP A 381 -33.33 16.05 -8.74
N GLY A 382 -32.59 15.02 -8.38
CA GLY A 382 -33.08 13.92 -7.54
C GLY A 382 -33.48 14.40 -6.14
N VAL A 383 -32.63 15.19 -5.51
CA VAL A 383 -32.84 15.77 -4.17
C VAL A 383 -34.08 16.67 -4.15
N ILE A 384 -34.25 17.54 -5.16
CA ILE A 384 -35.41 18.40 -5.26
C ILE A 384 -36.68 17.56 -5.32
N LYS A 385 -36.76 16.56 -6.19
CA LYS A 385 -37.93 15.67 -6.35
C LYS A 385 -38.26 14.87 -5.09
N ILE A 386 -37.22 14.36 -4.40
CA ILE A 386 -37.40 13.58 -3.18
C ILE A 386 -37.83 14.49 -2.04
N ASN A 387 -37.23 15.67 -1.87
CA ASN A 387 -37.64 16.63 -0.84
C ASN A 387 -39.05 17.24 -1.12
N GLN A 388 -39.50 17.29 -2.36
CA GLN A 388 -40.91 17.63 -2.69
C GLN A 388 -41.87 16.56 -2.21
N ALA A 389 -41.49 15.28 -2.31
CA ALA A 389 -42.34 14.16 -1.84
C ALA A 389 -42.24 13.98 -0.32
N ILE A 390 -41.09 14.17 0.27
CA ILE A 390 -40.78 14.02 1.70
C ILE A 390 -39.97 15.24 2.14
N PRO A 391 -40.59 16.31 2.63
CA PRO A 391 -39.87 17.52 3.04
C PRO A 391 -38.78 17.26 4.10
N GLY A 392 -37.56 17.75 3.84
CA GLY A 392 -36.46 17.63 4.75
C GLY A 392 -35.80 16.24 4.78
N TYR A 393 -36.05 15.36 3.80
CA TYR A 393 -35.40 14.06 3.72
C TYR A 393 -33.89 14.17 3.45
N PHE A 394 -33.51 15.07 2.56
CA PHE A 394 -32.11 15.46 2.35
C PHE A 394 -31.88 16.85 2.95
N ASP A 395 -30.98 16.92 3.92
CA ASP A 395 -30.47 18.16 4.51
C ASP A 395 -29.09 18.52 3.92
N SER A 396 -28.51 19.62 4.41
CA SER A 396 -27.20 20.11 3.96
C SER A 396 -26.09 19.13 4.27
N GLU A 397 -26.14 18.43 5.42
CA GLU A 397 -25.12 17.45 5.82
C GLU A 397 -25.16 16.23 4.88
N THR A 398 -26.35 15.72 4.59
CA THR A 398 -26.53 14.60 3.66
C THR A 398 -26.03 14.94 2.25
N LEU A 399 -26.28 16.17 1.79
CA LEU A 399 -25.80 16.65 0.49
C LEU A 399 -24.28 16.76 0.46
N ARG A 400 -23.69 17.27 1.51
CA ARG A 400 -22.22 17.31 1.67
C ARG A 400 -21.62 15.90 1.65
N ASP A 401 -22.21 14.95 2.37
CA ASP A 401 -21.78 13.55 2.38
C ASP A 401 -21.85 12.88 1.00
N MET A 402 -22.82 13.29 0.17
CA MET A 402 -22.99 12.75 -1.19
C MET A 402 -22.06 13.39 -2.22
N THR A 403 -21.78 14.69 -2.07
CA THR A 403 -21.10 15.49 -3.09
C THR A 403 -19.66 15.80 -2.76
N GLY A 404 -19.28 15.80 -1.47
CA GLY A 404 -18.00 16.30 -0.99
C GLY A 404 -17.87 17.83 -1.00
N ILE A 405 -18.90 18.56 -1.40
CA ILE A 405 -18.87 20.01 -1.50
C ILE A 405 -19.39 20.62 -0.22
N GLU A 406 -18.60 21.48 0.40
CA GLU A 406 -19.03 22.29 1.53
C GLU A 406 -19.97 23.39 1.05
N GLY A 407 -21.20 23.41 1.57
CA GLY A 407 -22.10 24.53 1.38
C GLY A 407 -21.54 25.78 2.05
N ALA A 408 -21.93 26.98 1.58
CA ALA A 408 -21.58 28.21 2.26
C ALA A 408 -22.04 28.13 3.72
N VAL A 409 -21.12 28.34 4.65
CA VAL A 409 -21.45 28.52 6.06
C VAL A 409 -22.25 29.83 6.13
N ASN A 410 -23.58 29.74 6.25
CA ASN A 410 -24.39 30.88 6.56
C ASN A 410 -23.97 31.35 7.96
N GLY A 411 -23.17 32.42 8.00
CA GLY A 411 -22.75 33.09 9.22
C GLY A 411 -23.93 33.77 9.93
#